data_334340d8b1c1df2ce150839fd6b29e57
#
_entry.id   334340d8b1c1df2ce150839fd6b29e57
#
_cell.length_a   1.000
_cell.length_b   1.000
_cell.length_c   1.000
_cell.angle_alpha   90.00
_cell.angle_beta   90.00
_cell.angle_gamma   90.00
#
_symmetry.space_group_name_H-M   'P 1'
#
loop_
_entity.id
_entity.type
_entity.pdbx_description
1 polymer ?
#
loop_
_entity_poly.entity_id
_entity_poly.type
_entity_poly.pdbx_seq_one_letter_code
_entity_poly.pdbx_strand_id
1 'polypeptide(L)'
;MARRYNSQLSPVIMIPGSSATENRFDGMVAQLNSDQPKKHGLLKIKVMNNGKMKFKGKISARDTEPIIVVGFENNRDGYSNIKKQARMFNECFAQLYERYEFNNCKCIGHSNGGLVWTCFLENYSKNYDVSFKKLMTIGSPYNFSEQSMKKKSQMLSDFIKYSYRLPDDLIVYSVAGTETYTSDGLVPEKSVEAGKYIFQGKVKSFTQITVTGD
;
A
#
# COMPACT_ATOMS: atom_id res chain seq x y z
N MET A 1 -15.55 17.91 -8.97
CA MET A 1 -14.88 17.00 -9.92
C MET A 1 -13.39 17.04 -9.65
N ALA A 2 -12.74 15.88 -9.52
CA ALA A 2 -11.28 15.83 -9.44
C ALA A 2 -10.65 16.32 -10.76
N ARG A 3 -9.55 17.05 -10.67
CA ARG A 3 -8.86 17.60 -11.82
C ARG A 3 -8.03 16.51 -12.50
N ARG A 4 -8.24 16.27 -13.79
CA ARG A 4 -7.39 15.37 -14.56
C ARG A 4 -6.17 16.12 -15.08
N TYR A 5 -5.01 15.55 -14.83
CA TYR A 5 -3.73 16.07 -15.33
C TYR A 5 -3.30 15.36 -16.61
N ASN A 6 -2.66 16.07 -17.51
CA ASN A 6 -2.01 15.45 -18.66
C ASN A 6 -0.56 15.13 -18.31
N SER A 7 -0.36 13.98 -17.67
CA SER A 7 0.92 13.60 -17.09
C SER A 7 1.32 12.18 -17.48
N GLN A 8 2.60 11.98 -17.78
CA GLN A 8 3.21 10.66 -17.97
C GLN A 8 3.76 10.09 -16.66
N LEU A 9 3.67 10.84 -15.56
CA LEU A 9 4.15 10.42 -14.26
C LEU A 9 3.26 9.32 -13.68
N SER A 10 3.85 8.20 -13.32
CA SER A 10 3.18 7.04 -12.71
C SER A 10 3.98 6.55 -11.50
N PRO A 11 3.91 7.25 -10.36
CA PRO A 11 4.71 6.91 -9.21
C PRO A 11 4.37 5.52 -8.67
N VAL A 12 5.38 4.87 -8.11
CA VAL A 12 5.22 3.67 -7.27
C VAL A 12 5.21 4.14 -5.83
N ILE A 13 4.05 4.05 -5.17
CA ILE A 13 3.89 4.49 -3.78
C ILE A 13 3.90 3.27 -2.86
N MET A 14 4.84 3.25 -1.92
CA MET A 14 5.08 2.14 -1.00
C MET A 14 4.73 2.55 0.43
N ILE A 15 3.99 1.69 1.14
CA ILE A 15 3.63 1.88 2.54
C ILE A 15 4.22 0.71 3.36
N PRO A 16 5.08 1.00 4.36
CA PRO A 16 5.67 -0.01 5.22
C PRO A 16 4.67 -0.50 6.28
N GLY A 17 5.04 -1.57 6.97
CA GLY A 17 4.20 -2.22 7.97
C GLY A 17 4.38 -1.70 9.40
N SER A 18 3.90 -2.51 10.33
CA SER A 18 4.03 -2.31 11.77
C SER A 18 5.49 -2.17 12.18
N SER A 19 5.74 -1.26 13.13
CA SER A 19 7.08 -0.97 13.69
C SER A 19 8.15 -0.59 12.64
N ALA A 20 7.75 -0.39 11.37
CA ALA A 20 8.64 0.01 10.30
C ALA A 20 8.51 1.51 10.00
N THR A 21 9.56 2.07 9.42
CA THR A 21 9.63 3.49 9.07
C THR A 21 9.67 3.67 7.56
N GLU A 22 9.70 4.91 7.11
CA GLU A 22 9.91 5.30 5.71
C GLU A 22 11.22 4.79 5.10
N ASN A 23 12.11 4.21 5.92
CA ASN A 23 13.38 3.62 5.47
C ASN A 23 13.27 2.11 5.17
N ARG A 24 12.11 1.48 5.40
CA ARG A 24 11.93 0.02 5.27
C ARG A 24 12.36 -0.54 3.92
N PHE A 25 12.16 0.23 2.86
CA PHE A 25 12.40 -0.22 1.50
C PHE A 25 13.74 0.23 0.92
N ASP A 26 14.61 0.86 1.70
CA ASP A 26 15.88 1.43 1.20
C ASP A 26 16.74 0.36 0.50
N GLY A 27 16.89 -0.84 1.08
CA GLY A 27 17.63 -1.94 0.48
C GLY A 27 17.01 -2.43 -0.83
N MET A 28 15.68 -2.61 -0.86
CA MET A 28 14.97 -3.03 -2.06
C MET A 28 15.08 -1.99 -3.18
N VAL A 29 14.96 -0.71 -2.87
CA VAL A 29 15.09 0.37 -3.84
C VAL A 29 16.53 0.46 -4.37
N ALA A 30 17.52 0.29 -3.50
CA ALA A 30 18.91 0.24 -3.91
C ALA A 30 19.18 -0.91 -4.88
N GLN A 31 18.64 -2.10 -4.59
CA GLN A 31 18.75 -3.27 -5.48
C GLN A 31 18.06 -3.02 -6.83
N LEU A 32 16.81 -2.55 -6.82
CA LEU A 32 16.09 -2.21 -8.05
C LEU A 32 16.86 -1.22 -8.91
N ASN A 33 17.47 -0.23 -8.28
CA ASN A 33 18.28 0.77 -8.98
C ASN A 33 19.65 0.25 -9.45
N SER A 34 20.21 -0.80 -8.79
CA SER A 34 21.46 -1.42 -9.26
C SER A 34 21.25 -2.23 -10.53
N ASP A 35 20.09 -2.86 -10.66
CA ASP A 35 19.78 -3.80 -11.73
C ASP A 35 19.18 -3.11 -12.97
N GLN A 36 18.91 -1.79 -12.90
CA GLN A 36 18.30 -1.03 -13.97
C GLN A 36 19.27 0.03 -14.55
N PRO A 37 19.31 0.19 -15.88
CA PRO A 37 20.13 1.24 -16.51
C PRO A 37 19.63 2.65 -16.17
N LYS A 38 18.32 2.81 -15.91
CA LYS A 38 17.71 4.05 -15.48
C LYS A 38 17.33 3.97 -14.00
N LYS A 39 17.97 4.80 -13.20
CA LYS A 39 17.68 4.89 -11.76
C LYS A 39 16.41 5.69 -11.50
N HIS A 40 15.56 5.16 -10.61
CA HIS A 40 14.37 5.86 -10.13
C HIS A 40 14.70 6.76 -8.95
N GLY A 41 14.10 7.94 -8.94
CA GLY A 41 14.16 8.84 -7.78
C GLY A 41 13.43 8.24 -6.57
N LEU A 42 13.92 8.56 -5.38
CA LEU A 42 13.31 8.12 -4.13
C LEU A 42 12.93 9.34 -3.30
N LEU A 43 11.65 9.47 -3.02
CA LEU A 43 11.09 10.43 -2.08
C LEU A 43 10.51 9.69 -0.89
N LYS A 44 11.02 9.98 0.30
CA LYS A 44 10.51 9.41 1.55
C LYS A 44 9.74 10.47 2.32
N ILE A 45 8.57 10.08 2.83
CA ILE A 45 7.67 10.95 3.57
C ILE A 45 7.34 10.28 4.90
N LYS A 46 7.52 11.02 5.98
CA LYS A 46 7.04 10.62 7.30
C LYS A 46 5.87 11.49 7.70
N VAL A 47 4.70 10.88 7.85
CA VAL A 47 3.49 11.55 8.31
C VAL A 47 3.46 11.50 9.84
N MET A 48 3.46 12.68 10.45
CA MET A 48 3.48 12.85 11.91
C MET A 48 2.05 12.79 12.47
N ASN A 49 1.92 12.48 13.76
CA ASN A 49 0.61 12.36 14.42
C ASN A 49 -0.21 13.67 14.40
N ASN A 50 0.46 14.80 14.28
CA ASN A 50 -0.16 16.14 14.16
C ASN A 50 -0.48 16.53 12.71
N GLY A 51 -0.36 15.59 11.73
CA GLY A 51 -0.62 15.83 10.31
C GLY A 51 0.54 16.49 9.56
N LYS A 52 1.61 16.93 10.22
CA LYS A 52 2.80 17.45 9.53
C LYS A 52 3.51 16.33 8.78
N MET A 53 4.12 16.67 7.65
CA MET A 53 4.88 15.74 6.82
C MET A 53 6.33 16.17 6.75
N LYS A 54 7.22 15.19 6.93
CA LYS A 54 8.67 15.37 6.76
C LYS A 54 9.08 14.68 5.47
N PHE A 55 9.75 15.40 4.59
CA PHE A 55 10.18 14.92 3.28
C PHE A 55 11.68 14.71 3.27
N LYS A 56 12.15 13.61 2.68
CA LYS A 56 13.56 13.30 2.44
C LYS A 56 13.74 12.72 1.05
N GLY A 57 14.68 13.23 0.29
CA GLY A 57 14.90 12.85 -1.11
C GLY A 57 14.16 13.73 -2.10
N LYS A 58 14.16 13.34 -3.35
CA LYS A 58 13.56 14.12 -4.43
C LYS A 58 13.11 13.23 -5.59
N ILE A 59 12.17 13.73 -6.37
CA ILE A 59 11.78 13.17 -7.67
C ILE A 59 12.52 13.95 -8.77
N SER A 60 13.17 13.23 -9.67
CA SER A 60 13.80 13.85 -10.84
C SER A 60 12.74 14.18 -11.89
N ALA A 61 12.86 15.35 -12.52
CA ALA A 61 11.94 15.79 -13.58
C ALA A 61 11.85 14.85 -14.80
N ARG A 62 12.85 14.01 -15.01
CA ARG A 62 12.88 13.01 -16.10
C ARG A 62 12.47 11.61 -15.68
N ASP A 63 12.15 11.40 -14.40
CA ASP A 63 11.72 10.11 -13.89
C ASP A 63 10.20 10.01 -13.98
N THR A 64 9.72 9.16 -14.85
CA THR A 64 8.28 8.92 -15.04
C THR A 64 7.70 7.90 -14.06
N GLU A 65 8.54 7.15 -13.35
CA GLU A 65 8.14 6.13 -12.37
C GLU A 65 8.92 6.27 -11.05
N PRO A 66 8.89 7.45 -10.40
CA PRO A 66 9.60 7.63 -9.13
C PRO A 66 9.01 6.76 -8.03
N ILE A 67 9.86 6.40 -7.08
CA ILE A 67 9.45 5.66 -5.89
C ILE A 67 9.18 6.66 -4.77
N ILE A 68 7.99 6.56 -4.18
CA ILE A 68 7.57 7.37 -3.03
C ILE A 68 7.25 6.41 -1.89
N VAL A 69 7.91 6.58 -0.75
CA VAL A 69 7.64 5.80 0.45
C VAL A 69 6.94 6.68 1.47
N VAL A 70 5.79 6.23 1.97
CA VAL A 70 5.02 6.96 2.99
C VAL A 70 4.98 6.12 4.26
N GLY A 71 5.71 6.57 5.27
CA GLY A 71 5.71 6.01 6.62
C GLY A 71 4.93 6.89 7.60
N PHE A 72 4.56 6.34 8.75
CA PHE A 72 3.79 7.02 9.78
C PHE A 72 4.57 7.07 11.09
N GLU A 73 4.46 8.17 11.83
CA GLU A 73 5.00 8.25 13.19
C GLU A 73 4.33 7.22 14.10
N ASN A 74 3.00 7.07 14.02
CA ASN A 74 2.27 5.99 14.66
C ASN A 74 2.17 4.80 13.71
N ASN A 75 3.10 3.87 13.82
CA ASN A 75 3.20 2.65 13.01
C ASN A 75 2.78 1.38 13.78
N ARG A 76 1.88 1.52 14.76
CA ARG A 76 1.37 0.42 15.58
C ARG A 76 0.28 -0.37 14.87
N ASP A 77 0.04 -1.58 15.33
CA ASP A 77 -1.05 -2.44 14.89
C ASP A 77 -2.44 -1.95 15.32
N GLY A 78 -3.44 -2.66 14.86
CA GLY A 78 -4.84 -2.48 15.22
C GLY A 78 -5.68 -1.80 14.16
N TYR A 79 -6.91 -2.27 14.00
CA TYR A 79 -7.83 -1.80 12.95
C TYR A 79 -8.14 -0.31 13.05
N SER A 80 -8.32 0.19 14.28
CA SER A 80 -8.52 1.63 14.49
C SER A 80 -7.34 2.44 13.98
N ASN A 81 -6.11 1.95 14.19
CA ASN A 81 -4.90 2.62 13.72
C ASN A 81 -4.76 2.53 12.19
N ILE A 82 -5.09 1.39 11.57
CA ILE A 82 -5.13 1.25 10.11
C ILE A 82 -6.06 2.29 9.48
N LYS A 83 -7.27 2.48 10.03
CA LYS A 83 -8.20 3.53 9.56
C LYS A 83 -7.63 4.93 9.72
N LYS A 84 -6.96 5.21 10.85
CA LYS A 84 -6.29 6.49 11.09
C LYS A 84 -5.17 6.73 10.09
N GLN A 85 -4.32 5.73 9.86
CA GLN A 85 -3.23 5.81 8.89
C GLN A 85 -3.77 6.00 7.46
N ALA A 86 -4.83 5.31 7.07
CA ALA A 86 -5.46 5.49 5.75
C ALA A 86 -6.00 6.92 5.56
N ARG A 87 -6.58 7.54 6.59
CA ARG A 87 -7.00 8.95 6.55
C ARG A 87 -5.80 9.88 6.42
N MET A 88 -4.76 9.68 7.23
CA MET A 88 -3.53 10.47 7.15
C MET A 88 -2.83 10.29 5.80
N PHE A 89 -2.86 9.07 5.25
CA PHE A 89 -2.37 8.79 3.91
C PHE A 89 -3.18 9.54 2.84
N ASN A 90 -4.50 9.63 2.99
CA ASN A 90 -5.33 10.42 2.08
C ASN A 90 -4.94 11.90 2.06
N GLU A 91 -4.62 12.49 3.21
CA GLU A 91 -4.13 13.86 3.30
C GLU A 91 -2.76 14.03 2.62
N CYS A 92 -1.88 13.04 2.81
CA CYS A 92 -0.58 12.99 2.13
C CYS A 92 -0.75 12.81 0.61
N PHE A 93 -1.62 11.89 0.19
CA PHE A 93 -1.89 11.61 -1.21
C PHE A 93 -2.45 12.85 -1.94
N ALA A 94 -3.33 13.60 -1.29
CA ALA A 94 -3.87 14.84 -1.85
C ALA A 94 -2.75 15.85 -2.16
N GLN A 95 -1.79 16.04 -1.24
CA GLN A 95 -0.64 16.93 -1.47
C GLN A 95 0.28 16.41 -2.58
N LEU A 96 0.49 15.09 -2.66
CA LEU A 96 1.28 14.50 -3.75
C LEU A 96 0.59 14.66 -5.09
N TYR A 97 -0.72 14.43 -5.13
CA TYR A 97 -1.55 14.55 -6.33
C TYR A 97 -1.52 15.98 -6.89
N GLU A 98 -1.69 16.98 -6.04
CA GLU A 98 -1.62 18.39 -6.44
C GLU A 98 -0.21 18.82 -6.84
N ARG A 99 0.81 18.37 -6.11
CA ARG A 99 2.20 18.79 -6.34
C ARG A 99 2.82 18.18 -7.58
N TYR A 100 2.54 16.90 -7.84
CA TYR A 100 3.19 16.12 -8.90
C TYR A 100 2.28 15.83 -10.09
N GLU A 101 1.01 16.19 -10.01
CA GLU A 101 0.05 16.18 -11.12
C GLU A 101 -0.01 14.83 -11.88
N PHE A 102 0.03 13.71 -11.15
CA PHE A 102 -0.07 12.38 -11.76
C PHE A 102 -1.51 11.89 -11.82
N ASN A 103 -1.83 11.07 -12.82
CA ASN A 103 -3.14 10.42 -12.98
C ASN A 103 -3.06 8.88 -13.09
N ASN A 104 -1.89 8.33 -12.79
CA ASN A 104 -1.66 6.89 -12.64
C ASN A 104 -0.80 6.65 -11.40
N CYS A 105 -1.06 5.55 -10.70
CA CYS A 105 -0.31 5.16 -9.52
C CYS A 105 -0.21 3.64 -9.42
N LYS A 106 0.96 3.15 -9.02
CA LYS A 106 1.19 1.76 -8.62
C LYS A 106 1.36 1.71 -7.12
N CYS A 107 0.73 0.73 -6.48
CA CYS A 107 0.61 0.65 -5.03
C CYS A 107 1.36 -0.59 -4.51
N ILE A 108 2.23 -0.41 -3.52
CA ILE A 108 2.90 -1.51 -2.81
C ILE A 108 2.69 -1.32 -1.32
N GLY A 109 2.25 -2.38 -0.63
CA GLY A 109 2.11 -2.39 0.82
C GLY A 109 2.74 -3.61 1.44
N HIS A 110 3.60 -3.42 2.44
CA HIS A 110 4.16 -4.49 3.24
C HIS A 110 3.43 -4.60 4.57
N SER A 111 3.00 -5.80 4.94
CA SER A 111 2.29 -6.05 6.21
C SER A 111 1.09 -5.08 6.36
N ASN A 112 1.01 -4.30 7.45
CA ASN A 112 -0.04 -3.30 7.65
C ASN A 112 -0.14 -2.27 6.50
N GLY A 113 0.93 -2.02 5.77
CA GLY A 113 0.92 -1.14 4.62
C GLY A 113 -0.06 -1.55 3.52
N GLY A 114 -0.24 -2.87 3.31
CA GLY A 114 -1.26 -3.39 2.41
C GLY A 114 -2.68 -3.17 2.93
N LEU A 115 -2.88 -3.24 4.26
CA LEU A 115 -4.16 -2.93 4.91
C LEU A 115 -4.51 -1.44 4.78
N VAL A 116 -3.52 -0.56 4.94
CA VAL A 116 -3.68 0.89 4.76
C VAL A 116 -4.07 1.20 3.31
N TRP A 117 -3.38 0.60 2.33
CA TRP A 117 -3.73 0.73 0.92
C TRP A 117 -5.16 0.26 0.62
N THR A 118 -5.55 -0.91 1.12
CA THR A 118 -6.91 -1.44 0.92
C THR A 118 -7.95 -0.50 1.49
N CYS A 119 -7.74 -0.03 2.72
CA CYS A 119 -8.62 0.93 3.37
C CYS A 119 -8.72 2.26 2.58
N PHE A 120 -7.59 2.76 2.07
CA PHE A 120 -7.57 3.95 1.22
C PHE A 120 -8.32 3.74 -0.10
N LEU A 121 -8.07 2.62 -0.79
CA LEU A 121 -8.73 2.34 -2.07
C LEU A 121 -10.24 2.23 -1.93
N GLU A 122 -10.75 1.63 -0.86
CA GLU A 122 -12.18 1.52 -0.61
C GLU A 122 -12.85 2.85 -0.23
N ASN A 123 -12.14 3.73 0.46
CA ASN A 123 -12.78 4.89 1.07
C ASN A 123 -12.43 6.24 0.43
N TYR A 124 -11.28 6.34 -0.24
CA TYR A 124 -10.76 7.62 -0.71
C TYR A 124 -10.39 7.67 -2.19
N SER A 125 -10.17 6.53 -2.86
CA SER A 125 -9.67 6.51 -4.24
C SER A 125 -10.54 7.28 -5.22
N LYS A 126 -11.87 7.26 -5.03
CA LYS A 126 -12.86 7.96 -5.87
C LYS A 126 -12.80 9.50 -5.77
N ASN A 127 -12.04 10.03 -4.81
CA ASN A 127 -11.85 11.48 -4.68
C ASN A 127 -10.86 12.04 -5.72
N TYR A 128 -10.14 11.16 -6.42
CA TYR A 128 -9.06 11.52 -7.34
C TYR A 128 -9.33 10.98 -8.74
N ASP A 129 -8.98 11.73 -9.76
CA ASP A 129 -8.94 11.25 -11.15
C ASP A 129 -7.59 10.54 -11.41
N VAL A 130 -7.37 9.45 -10.66
CA VAL A 130 -6.16 8.64 -10.71
C VAL A 130 -6.53 7.18 -10.97
N SER A 131 -5.87 6.58 -11.94
CA SER A 131 -5.96 5.13 -12.19
C SER A 131 -4.99 4.38 -11.27
N PHE A 132 -5.55 3.62 -10.33
CA PHE A 132 -4.80 2.73 -9.43
C PHE A 132 -4.69 1.35 -10.09
N LYS A 133 -3.76 1.20 -11.05
CA LYS A 133 -3.71 0.00 -11.91
C LYS A 133 -3.27 -1.26 -11.21
N LYS A 134 -2.37 -1.16 -10.24
CA LYS A 134 -1.77 -2.32 -9.56
C LYS A 134 -1.64 -2.09 -8.07
N LEU A 135 -2.04 -3.07 -7.30
CA LEU A 135 -1.74 -3.19 -5.87
C LEU A 135 -0.97 -4.48 -5.65
N MET A 136 0.23 -4.38 -5.11
CA MET A 136 0.98 -5.51 -4.58
C MET A 136 1.00 -5.42 -3.06
N THR A 137 0.53 -6.46 -2.39
CA THR A 137 0.60 -6.60 -0.93
C THR A 137 1.55 -7.73 -0.58
N ILE A 138 2.42 -7.50 0.40
CA ILE A 138 3.45 -8.45 0.81
C ILE A 138 3.23 -8.75 2.30
N GLY A 139 2.83 -9.98 2.62
CA GLY A 139 2.60 -10.41 3.98
C GLY A 139 1.53 -9.61 4.73
N SER A 140 0.49 -9.12 4.05
CA SER A 140 -0.54 -8.29 4.67
C SER A 140 -1.58 -9.13 5.41
N PRO A 141 -1.71 -8.97 6.75
CA PRO A 141 -2.54 -9.83 7.59
C PRO A 141 -4.01 -9.38 7.55
N TYR A 142 -4.75 -9.71 6.50
CA TYR A 142 -6.14 -9.29 6.30
C TYR A 142 -7.10 -9.78 7.39
N ASN A 143 -6.72 -10.81 8.15
CA ASN A 143 -7.47 -11.31 9.30
C ASN A 143 -6.67 -11.21 10.61
N PHE A 144 -5.68 -10.31 10.69
CA PHE A 144 -4.77 -10.17 11.83
C PHE A 144 -4.08 -11.50 12.21
N SER A 145 -4.07 -11.86 13.49
CA SER A 145 -3.50 -13.10 14.02
C SER A 145 -4.43 -14.31 13.90
N GLU A 146 -5.62 -14.14 13.31
CA GLU A 146 -6.60 -15.24 13.22
C GLU A 146 -6.16 -16.27 12.17
N GLN A 147 -6.03 -17.51 12.60
CA GLN A 147 -5.63 -18.62 11.73
C GLN A 147 -6.84 -19.36 11.13
N SER A 148 -8.04 -19.09 11.61
CA SER A 148 -9.25 -19.73 11.16
C SER A 148 -9.97 -18.87 10.12
N MET A 149 -10.17 -19.41 8.93
CA MET A 149 -10.98 -18.77 7.89
C MET A 149 -12.48 -18.68 8.24
N LYS A 150 -12.92 -19.44 9.24
CA LYS A 150 -14.31 -19.38 9.73
C LYS A 150 -14.57 -18.18 10.62
N LYS A 151 -13.53 -17.67 11.29
CA LYS A 151 -13.62 -16.48 12.14
C LYS A 151 -13.06 -15.28 11.38
N LYS A 152 -13.90 -14.31 11.11
CA LYS A 152 -13.49 -13.05 10.46
C LYS A 152 -13.35 -11.97 11.51
N SER A 153 -12.22 -11.29 11.52
CA SER A 153 -12.07 -10.06 12.30
C SER A 153 -13.03 -8.99 11.80
N GLN A 154 -13.32 -7.99 12.63
CA GLN A 154 -14.13 -6.85 12.20
C GLN A 154 -13.53 -6.16 10.98
N MET A 155 -12.20 -6.04 10.94
CA MET A 155 -11.49 -5.45 9.80
C MET A 155 -11.73 -6.23 8.50
N LEU A 156 -11.57 -7.56 8.52
CA LEU A 156 -11.82 -8.38 7.33
C LEU A 156 -13.28 -8.29 6.90
N SER A 157 -14.22 -8.32 7.84
CA SER A 157 -15.65 -8.21 7.57
C SER A 157 -16.00 -6.87 6.91
N ASP A 158 -15.41 -5.78 7.38
CA ASP A 158 -15.61 -4.45 6.81
C ASP A 158 -14.99 -4.34 5.41
N PHE A 159 -13.77 -4.83 5.18
CA PHE A 159 -13.14 -4.86 3.85
C PHE A 159 -13.99 -5.66 2.85
N ILE A 160 -14.49 -6.83 3.25
CA ILE A 160 -15.40 -7.60 2.38
C ILE A 160 -16.67 -6.82 2.07
N LYS A 161 -17.26 -6.19 3.07
CA LYS A 161 -18.49 -5.39 2.92
C LYS A 161 -18.32 -4.23 1.96
N TYR A 162 -17.17 -3.55 2.00
CA TYR A 162 -16.93 -2.35 1.19
C TYR A 162 -16.10 -2.61 -0.07
N SER A 163 -15.77 -3.86 -0.38
CA SER A 163 -14.96 -4.25 -1.55
C SER A 163 -15.56 -3.79 -2.90
N TYR A 164 -16.86 -3.56 -2.97
CA TYR A 164 -17.54 -2.99 -4.16
C TYR A 164 -17.11 -1.55 -4.49
N ARG A 165 -16.37 -0.91 -3.59
CA ARG A 165 -15.84 0.46 -3.79
C ARG A 165 -14.46 0.46 -4.42
N LEU A 166 -13.78 -0.70 -4.48
CA LEU A 166 -12.47 -0.83 -5.10
C LEU A 166 -12.53 -0.43 -6.58
N PRO A 167 -11.43 0.09 -7.16
CA PRO A 167 -11.39 0.37 -8.59
C PRO A 167 -11.59 -0.90 -9.43
N ASP A 168 -12.48 -0.85 -10.41
CA ASP A 168 -12.86 -2.01 -11.24
C ASP A 168 -11.71 -2.52 -12.10
N ASP A 169 -10.77 -1.64 -12.48
CA ASP A 169 -9.60 -1.94 -13.30
C ASP A 169 -8.35 -2.35 -12.50
N LEU A 170 -8.48 -2.44 -11.16
CA LEU A 170 -7.39 -2.80 -10.26
C LEU A 170 -6.92 -4.25 -10.47
N ILE A 171 -5.62 -4.43 -10.60
CA ILE A 171 -4.95 -5.74 -10.60
C ILE A 171 -4.26 -5.91 -9.26
N VAL A 172 -4.57 -6.97 -8.53
CA VAL A 172 -4.03 -7.24 -7.21
C VAL A 172 -3.11 -8.46 -7.22
N TYR A 173 -1.91 -8.28 -6.68
CA TYR A 173 -0.97 -9.35 -6.36
C TYR A 173 -0.81 -9.43 -4.85
N SER A 174 -1.22 -10.54 -4.25
CA SER A 174 -1.05 -10.82 -2.82
C SER A 174 0.08 -11.82 -2.63
N VAL A 175 1.17 -11.37 -2.04
CA VAL A 175 2.35 -12.22 -1.80
C VAL A 175 2.33 -12.67 -0.34
N ALA A 176 2.27 -13.99 -0.14
CA ALA A 176 2.43 -14.63 1.16
C ALA A 176 3.82 -15.28 1.25
N GLY A 177 4.47 -15.16 2.40
CA GLY A 177 5.64 -15.97 2.73
C GLY A 177 5.19 -17.19 3.55
N THR A 178 5.87 -18.31 3.41
CA THR A 178 5.66 -19.47 4.32
C THR A 178 6.10 -19.13 5.74
N GLU A 179 7.05 -18.21 5.87
CA GLU A 179 7.51 -17.64 7.15
C GLU A 179 7.51 -16.11 7.03
N THR A 180 6.37 -15.47 7.28
CA THR A 180 6.28 -14.02 7.27
C THR A 180 6.43 -13.50 8.70
N TYR A 181 7.59 -12.94 9.00
CA TYR A 181 7.87 -12.31 10.29
C TYR A 181 7.52 -10.84 10.24
N THR A 182 6.77 -10.37 11.23
CA THR A 182 6.66 -8.96 11.59
C THR A 182 7.52 -8.72 12.86
N SER A 183 7.77 -7.45 13.19
CA SER A 183 8.46 -7.11 14.46
C SER A 183 7.74 -7.67 15.70
N ASP A 184 6.45 -7.96 15.59
CA ASP A 184 5.58 -8.41 16.69
C ASP A 184 5.22 -9.90 16.59
N GLY A 185 5.83 -10.65 15.65
CA GLY A 185 5.62 -12.08 15.48
C GLY A 185 5.31 -12.53 14.05
N LEU A 186 4.97 -13.82 13.93
CA LEU A 186 4.65 -14.47 12.66
C LEU A 186 3.26 -14.04 12.18
N VAL A 187 3.16 -13.56 10.94
CA VAL A 187 1.87 -13.36 10.27
C VAL A 187 1.36 -14.70 9.76
N PRO A 188 0.19 -15.18 10.20
CA PRO A 188 -0.34 -16.43 9.70
C PRO A 188 -0.61 -16.38 8.19
N GLU A 189 -0.14 -17.37 7.45
CA GLU A 189 -0.41 -17.49 6.01
C GLU A 189 -1.91 -17.40 5.71
N LYS A 190 -2.75 -18.06 6.53
CA LYS A 190 -4.22 -17.98 6.44
C LYS A 190 -4.76 -16.56 6.51
N SER A 191 -4.12 -15.68 7.29
CA SER A 191 -4.51 -14.28 7.37
C SER A 191 -4.20 -13.52 6.08
N VAL A 192 -3.08 -13.82 5.42
CA VAL A 192 -2.75 -13.25 4.11
C VAL A 192 -3.69 -13.79 3.04
N GLU A 193 -3.96 -15.09 3.04
CA GLU A 193 -4.90 -15.74 2.13
C GLU A 193 -6.33 -15.16 2.23
N ALA A 194 -6.70 -14.61 3.38
CA ALA A 194 -8.01 -13.98 3.58
C ALA A 194 -8.26 -12.81 2.63
N GLY A 195 -7.22 -12.22 2.03
CA GLY A 195 -7.33 -11.22 0.98
C GLY A 195 -8.20 -11.64 -0.20
N LYS A 196 -8.25 -12.94 -0.51
CA LYS A 196 -9.13 -13.45 -1.58
C LYS A 196 -10.60 -13.08 -1.38
N TYR A 197 -11.10 -13.01 -0.16
CA TYR A 197 -12.49 -12.67 0.12
C TYR A 197 -12.81 -11.20 -0.16
N ILE A 198 -11.79 -10.35 -0.18
CA ILE A 198 -11.90 -8.93 -0.47
C ILE A 198 -11.84 -8.69 -1.97
N PHE A 199 -10.85 -9.29 -2.64
CA PHE A 199 -10.47 -8.92 -4.00
C PHE A 199 -11.03 -9.83 -5.09
N GLN A 200 -11.15 -11.14 -4.83
CA GLN A 200 -11.57 -12.10 -5.86
C GLN A 200 -12.98 -11.81 -6.36
N GLY A 201 -13.12 -11.60 -7.67
CA GLY A 201 -14.41 -11.26 -8.29
C GLY A 201 -14.89 -9.83 -8.04
N LYS A 202 -14.03 -8.96 -7.43
CA LYS A 202 -14.32 -7.54 -7.16
C LYS A 202 -13.40 -6.59 -7.90
N VAL A 203 -12.26 -7.07 -8.34
CA VAL A 203 -11.26 -6.32 -9.10
C VAL A 203 -11.01 -7.01 -10.45
N LYS A 204 -10.28 -6.36 -11.33
CA LYS A 204 -9.98 -6.88 -12.68
C LYS A 204 -9.28 -8.25 -12.63
N SER A 205 -8.30 -8.40 -11.76
CA SER A 205 -7.68 -9.70 -11.47
C SER A 205 -7.09 -9.73 -10.06
N PHE A 206 -7.10 -10.92 -9.46
CA PHE A 206 -6.49 -11.20 -8.18
C PHE A 206 -5.59 -12.44 -8.32
N THR A 207 -4.32 -12.27 -8.00
CA THR A 207 -3.33 -13.35 -8.00
C THR A 207 -2.71 -13.45 -6.62
N GLN A 208 -2.75 -14.65 -6.04
CA GLN A 208 -2.04 -14.96 -4.81
C GLN A 208 -0.77 -15.73 -5.14
N ILE A 209 0.35 -15.29 -4.57
CA ILE A 209 1.67 -15.88 -4.76
C ILE A 209 2.18 -16.28 -3.38
N THR A 210 2.57 -17.54 -3.23
CA THR A 210 3.27 -18.00 -2.03
C THR A 210 4.75 -18.13 -2.36
N VAL A 211 5.60 -17.50 -1.57
CA VAL A 211 7.06 -17.60 -1.67
C VAL A 211 7.59 -18.34 -0.46
N THR A 212 8.49 -19.29 -0.72
CA THR A 212 9.26 -19.98 0.33
C THR A 212 10.58 -19.23 0.48
N GLY A 213 10.92 -18.79 1.71
CA GLY A 213 12.26 -18.31 2.01
C GLY A 213 13.22 -19.48 2.17
N ASP A 214 14.40 -19.38 1.58
CA ASP A 214 15.57 -20.21 1.92
C ASP A 214 16.27 -19.62 3.13
#